data_d81e669a866af95920f984cdaf7fd5a7
#
_entry.id   d81e669a866af95920f984cdaf7fd5a7
#
_cell.length_a   1.000
_cell.length_b   1.000
_cell.length_c   1.000
_cell.angle_alpha   90.00
_cell.angle_beta   90.00
_cell.angle_gamma   90.00
#
_symmetry.space_group_name_H-M   'P 1'
#
loop_
_entity.id
_entity.type
_entity.pdbx_description
1 polymer ?
#
loop_
_entity_poly.entity_id
_entity_poly.type
_entity_poly.pdbx_seq_one_letter_code
_entity_poly.pdbx_strand_id
1 'polypeptide(L)'
;NILNSDLTFGIGPAGTGKTYLAIAVGVSLYINNLVDKIILSRPAVEAGERLGFLPGDMKDKVDPYMQPLYESLQDCLPGRQISKMLDEKIIEIAPLAFMRGRTLSNAFVVLDEAQNTTKMQMKMFLTRLGENSKMVITGDTSQIDLPKGIESGLVSAIRILKNVKGINFSIFNSEDVVRHHMVTKIIKAYEVFDK
;
A
#
# COMPACT_ATOMS: atom_id res chain seq x y z
N ASN A 1 5.68 -10.48 11.71
CA ASN A 1 4.89 -11.22 10.69
C ASN A 1 5.54 -11.14 9.31
N ILE A 2 5.89 -9.95 8.79
CA ILE A 2 6.46 -9.75 7.42
C ILE A 2 7.70 -10.61 7.18
N LEU A 3 8.60 -10.71 8.15
CA LEU A 3 9.85 -11.46 7.99
C LEU A 3 9.62 -12.99 7.84
N ASN A 4 8.54 -13.50 8.41
CA ASN A 4 8.27 -14.94 8.54
C ASN A 4 7.21 -15.47 7.55
N SER A 5 6.76 -14.64 6.59
CA SER A 5 5.77 -15.04 5.58
C SER A 5 6.05 -14.39 4.24
N ASP A 6 5.56 -15.01 3.18
CA ASP A 6 5.69 -14.50 1.83
C ASP A 6 4.63 -13.42 1.52
N LEU A 7 3.46 -13.52 2.17
CA LEU A 7 2.37 -12.56 2.04
C LEU A 7 1.85 -12.13 3.41
N THR A 8 1.84 -10.83 3.66
CA THR A 8 1.33 -10.24 4.90
C THR A 8 0.29 -9.15 4.60
N PHE A 9 -0.82 -9.19 5.32
CA PHE A 9 -1.81 -8.11 5.32
C PHE A 9 -1.64 -7.26 6.58
N GLY A 10 -1.46 -5.96 6.43
CA GLY A 10 -1.46 -4.95 7.49
C GLY A 10 -2.75 -4.14 7.45
N ILE A 11 -3.68 -4.41 8.35
CA ILE A 11 -5.06 -3.90 8.28
C ILE A 11 -5.34 -3.08 9.53
N GLY A 12 -5.97 -1.93 9.37
CA GLY A 12 -6.42 -1.10 10.49
C GLY A 12 -6.57 0.37 10.13
N PRO A 13 -6.91 1.22 11.11
CA PRO A 13 -7.21 2.62 10.89
C PRO A 13 -6.05 3.42 10.28
N ALA A 14 -6.37 4.52 9.62
CA ALA A 14 -5.36 5.49 9.16
C ALA A 14 -4.57 6.05 10.35
N GLY A 15 -3.28 6.34 10.13
CA GLY A 15 -2.40 6.89 11.18
C GLY A 15 -1.78 5.84 12.12
N THR A 16 -1.91 4.53 11.84
CA THR A 16 -1.24 3.46 12.60
C THR A 16 0.14 3.10 12.05
N GLY A 17 0.63 3.82 11.04
CA GLY A 17 1.97 3.61 10.47
C GLY A 17 2.12 2.39 9.57
N LYS A 18 1.02 1.77 9.09
CA LYS A 18 1.06 0.55 8.25
C LYS A 18 2.00 0.67 7.05
N THR A 19 1.83 1.73 6.27
CA THR A 19 2.62 2.00 5.05
C THR A 19 4.08 2.24 5.39
N TYR A 20 4.33 3.10 6.39
CA TYR A 20 5.69 3.37 6.89
C TYR A 20 6.40 2.09 7.36
N LEU A 21 5.75 1.28 8.21
CA LEU A 21 6.33 0.03 8.71
C LEU A 21 6.61 -0.97 7.57
N ALA A 22 5.71 -1.09 6.60
CA ALA A 22 5.92 -1.95 5.44
C ALA A 22 7.15 -1.50 4.65
N ILE A 23 7.28 -0.20 4.35
CA ILE A 23 8.41 0.36 3.59
C ILE A 23 9.71 0.23 4.38
N ALA A 24 9.71 0.53 5.69
CA ALA A 24 10.90 0.39 6.54
C ALA A 24 11.43 -1.05 6.56
N VAL A 25 10.54 -2.04 6.63
CA VAL A 25 10.94 -3.47 6.51
C VAL A 25 11.50 -3.77 5.13
N GLY A 26 10.89 -3.26 4.05
CA GLY A 26 11.39 -3.45 2.68
C GLY A 26 12.79 -2.88 2.48
N VAL A 27 13.02 -1.67 2.99
CA VAL A 27 14.35 -1.02 2.98
C VAL A 27 15.36 -1.86 3.78
N SER A 28 14.98 -2.35 4.96
CA SER A 28 15.84 -3.22 5.76
C SER A 28 16.21 -4.52 5.03
N LEU A 29 15.23 -5.17 4.38
CA LEU A 29 15.48 -6.39 3.62
C LEU A 29 16.43 -6.15 2.43
N TYR A 30 16.27 -5.03 1.73
CA TYR A 30 17.16 -4.62 0.64
C TYR A 30 18.59 -4.36 1.15
N ILE A 31 18.76 -3.60 2.23
CA ILE A 31 20.08 -3.31 2.81
C ILE A 31 20.80 -4.59 3.24
N ASN A 32 20.06 -5.59 3.70
CA ASN A 32 20.58 -6.90 4.10
C ASN A 32 20.72 -7.90 2.93
N ASN A 33 20.55 -7.46 1.68
CA ASN A 33 20.62 -8.28 0.47
C ASN A 33 19.68 -9.50 0.47
N LEU A 34 18.51 -9.38 1.11
CA LEU A 34 17.48 -10.42 1.13
C LEU A 34 16.47 -10.25 -0.01
N VAL A 35 16.46 -9.10 -0.66
CA VAL A 35 15.73 -8.80 -1.89
C VAL A 35 16.57 -7.87 -2.76
N ASP A 36 16.36 -7.93 -4.07
CA ASP A 36 17.13 -7.12 -5.05
C ASP A 36 16.46 -5.76 -5.31
N LYS A 37 15.16 -5.63 -5.03
CA LYS A 37 14.39 -4.43 -5.34
C LYS A 37 13.17 -4.26 -4.44
N ILE A 38 12.68 -3.02 -4.40
CA ILE A 38 11.47 -2.61 -3.67
C ILE A 38 10.47 -2.09 -4.70
N ILE A 39 9.27 -2.64 -4.70
CA ILE A 39 8.19 -2.23 -5.60
C ILE A 39 7.02 -1.73 -4.75
N LEU A 40 6.71 -0.45 -4.91
CA LEU A 40 5.62 0.21 -4.19
C LEU A 40 4.48 0.52 -5.16
N SER A 41 3.29 0.15 -4.78
CA SER A 41 2.11 0.31 -5.62
C SER A 41 0.91 0.82 -4.82
N ARG A 42 0.05 1.52 -5.53
CA ARG A 42 -1.23 2.02 -5.01
C ARG A 42 -2.30 1.91 -6.10
N PRO A 43 -3.57 1.62 -5.76
CA PRO A 43 -4.66 1.83 -6.72
C PRO A 43 -4.78 3.34 -6.97
N ALA A 44 -4.84 3.73 -8.24
CA ALA A 44 -5.24 5.08 -8.60
C ALA A 44 -6.76 5.13 -8.50
N VAL A 45 -7.27 5.74 -7.42
CA VAL A 45 -8.72 5.92 -7.21
C VAL A 45 -9.06 7.35 -7.55
N GLU A 46 -10.00 7.53 -8.44
CA GLU A 46 -10.59 8.84 -8.72
C GLU A 46 -11.50 9.24 -7.54
N ALA A 47 -10.96 9.91 -6.55
CA ALA A 47 -11.75 10.50 -5.44
C ALA A 47 -12.58 11.69 -5.96
N GLY A 48 -13.64 11.39 -6.72
CA GLY A 48 -14.56 12.41 -7.28
C GLY A 48 -14.03 13.21 -8.47
N GLU A 49 -12.73 13.24 -8.72
CA GLU A 49 -12.13 13.87 -9.88
C GLU A 49 -11.66 12.81 -10.88
N ARG A 50 -12.19 12.85 -12.08
CA ARG A 50 -11.78 11.92 -13.14
C ARG A 50 -10.35 12.26 -13.58
N LEU A 51 -9.42 11.31 -13.52
CA LEU A 51 -8.03 11.41 -14.01
C LEU A 51 -7.94 12.06 -15.40
N GLY A 52 -9.00 11.95 -16.20
CA GLY A 52 -9.11 12.57 -17.52
C GLY A 52 -9.11 14.10 -17.52
N PHE A 53 -9.42 14.78 -16.41
CA PHE A 53 -9.45 16.24 -16.31
C PHE A 53 -8.13 16.87 -15.84
N LEU A 54 -7.18 16.08 -15.33
CA LEU A 54 -5.86 16.60 -14.94
C LEU A 54 -5.02 16.86 -16.21
N PRO A 55 -4.33 18.01 -16.30
CA PRO A 55 -3.39 18.28 -17.38
C PRO A 55 -2.15 17.41 -17.27
N GLY A 56 -1.49 17.12 -18.39
CA GLY A 56 -0.27 16.32 -18.42
C GLY A 56 -0.46 14.92 -18.99
N ASP A 57 0.63 14.17 -19.08
CA ASP A 57 0.61 12.77 -19.48
C ASP A 57 0.10 11.85 -18.36
N MET A 58 0.01 10.53 -18.61
CA MET A 58 -0.49 9.57 -17.61
C MET A 58 0.38 9.51 -16.36
N LYS A 59 1.68 9.77 -16.50
CA LYS A 59 2.61 9.77 -15.38
C LYS A 59 2.36 10.98 -14.48
N ASP A 60 2.27 12.16 -15.06
CA ASP A 60 1.98 13.42 -14.35
C ASP A 60 0.66 13.36 -13.57
N LYS A 61 -0.35 12.68 -14.12
CA LYS A 61 -1.67 12.51 -13.50
C LYS A 61 -1.67 11.54 -12.32
N VAL A 62 -0.77 10.59 -12.31
CA VAL A 62 -0.71 9.53 -11.29
C VAL A 62 0.26 9.90 -10.16
N ASP A 63 1.29 10.70 -10.44
CA ASP A 63 2.32 11.08 -9.46
C ASP A 63 1.73 11.64 -8.13
N PRO A 64 0.70 12.49 -8.10
CA PRO A 64 0.11 12.96 -6.84
C PRO A 64 -0.41 11.83 -5.93
N TYR A 65 -0.94 10.75 -6.52
CA TYR A 65 -1.43 9.60 -5.76
C TYR A 65 -0.30 8.75 -5.17
N MET A 66 0.90 8.85 -5.74
CA MET A 66 2.09 8.12 -5.28
C MET A 66 2.90 8.90 -4.24
N GLN A 67 2.62 10.21 -4.08
CA GLN A 67 3.36 11.09 -3.16
C GLN A 67 3.49 10.52 -1.73
N PRO A 68 2.47 9.93 -1.08
CA PRO A 68 2.62 9.35 0.25
C PRO A 68 3.62 8.19 0.34
N LEU A 69 3.86 7.48 -0.76
CA LEU A 69 4.88 6.43 -0.82
C LEU A 69 6.28 7.04 -0.87
N TYR A 70 6.47 8.14 -1.61
CA TYR A 70 7.73 8.90 -1.62
C TYR A 70 8.04 9.48 -0.24
N GLU A 71 7.05 10.07 0.44
CA GLU A 71 7.21 10.61 1.80
C GLU A 71 7.64 9.52 2.78
N SER A 72 6.98 8.36 2.76
CA SER A 72 7.36 7.23 3.62
C SER A 72 8.76 6.69 3.32
N LEU A 73 9.22 6.76 2.08
CA LEU A 73 10.61 6.42 1.73
C LEU A 73 11.61 7.45 2.28
N GLN A 74 11.26 8.76 2.23
CA GLN A 74 12.12 9.83 2.75
C GLN A 74 12.31 9.73 4.27
N ASP A 75 11.34 9.17 4.98
CA ASP A 75 11.50 8.88 6.41
C ASP A 75 12.48 7.72 6.68
N CYS A 76 12.75 6.87 5.68
CA CYS A 76 13.60 5.69 5.82
C CYS A 76 15.00 5.87 5.20
N LEU A 77 15.14 6.72 4.18
CA LEU A 77 16.34 6.86 3.37
C LEU A 77 16.64 8.33 3.03
N PRO A 78 17.91 8.73 2.94
CA PRO A 78 18.28 10.06 2.43
C PRO A 78 17.80 10.28 0.99
N GLY A 79 17.30 11.48 0.67
CA GLY A 79 16.74 11.80 -0.65
C GLY A 79 17.66 11.51 -1.84
N ARG A 80 18.98 11.78 -1.71
CA ARG A 80 19.98 11.43 -2.75
C ARG A 80 20.04 9.91 -3.02
N GLN A 81 19.89 9.11 -1.98
CA GLN A 81 19.89 7.65 -2.12
C GLN A 81 18.60 7.17 -2.80
N ILE A 82 17.47 7.75 -2.45
CA ILE A 82 16.18 7.44 -3.11
C ILE A 82 16.27 7.75 -4.60
N SER A 83 16.73 8.94 -4.99
CA SER A 83 16.88 9.31 -6.41
C SER A 83 17.76 8.32 -7.17
N LYS A 84 18.91 7.97 -6.61
CA LYS A 84 19.80 6.98 -7.20
C LYS A 84 19.12 5.61 -7.36
N MET A 85 18.42 5.14 -6.32
CA MET A 85 17.75 3.83 -6.34
C MET A 85 16.56 3.80 -7.32
N LEU A 86 15.89 4.92 -7.55
CA LEU A 86 14.85 5.06 -8.58
C LEU A 86 15.48 5.00 -10.00
N ASP A 87 16.57 5.73 -10.23
CA ASP A 87 17.27 5.73 -11.52
C ASP A 87 17.82 4.35 -11.88
N GLU A 88 18.35 3.63 -10.89
CA GLU A 88 18.86 2.26 -11.02
C GLU A 88 17.75 1.20 -11.02
N LYS A 89 16.48 1.60 -10.90
CA LYS A 89 15.29 0.72 -10.82
C LYS A 89 15.35 -0.29 -9.67
N ILE A 90 16.09 0.02 -8.62
CA ILE A 90 16.07 -0.71 -7.34
C ILE A 90 14.76 -0.41 -6.58
N ILE A 91 14.33 0.85 -6.60
CA ILE A 91 13.00 1.25 -6.16
C ILE A 91 12.14 1.52 -7.39
N GLU A 92 10.96 0.96 -7.41
CA GLU A 92 9.93 1.23 -8.40
C GLU A 92 8.65 1.70 -7.68
N ILE A 93 8.10 2.83 -8.09
CA ILE A 93 6.82 3.33 -7.60
C ILE A 93 5.90 3.43 -8.81
N ALA A 94 4.83 2.65 -8.80
CA ALA A 94 3.94 2.56 -9.96
C ALA A 94 2.49 2.23 -9.55
N PRO A 95 1.51 2.74 -10.30
CA PRO A 95 0.11 2.39 -10.09
C PRO A 95 -0.12 0.90 -10.24
N LEU A 96 -1.13 0.40 -9.51
CA LEU A 96 -1.54 -1.01 -9.55
C LEU A 96 -1.76 -1.55 -10.98
N ALA A 97 -2.26 -0.74 -11.88
CA ALA A 97 -2.52 -1.14 -13.26
C ALA A 97 -1.24 -1.60 -14.00
N PHE A 98 -0.08 -1.05 -13.67
CA PHE A 98 1.21 -1.41 -14.28
C PHE A 98 1.80 -2.73 -13.78
N MET A 99 1.16 -3.36 -12.80
CA MET A 99 1.58 -4.67 -12.29
C MET A 99 1.01 -5.83 -13.11
N ARG A 100 0.04 -5.55 -13.99
CA ARG A 100 -0.61 -6.59 -14.81
C ARG A 100 0.38 -7.27 -15.75
N GLY A 101 0.34 -8.61 -15.80
CA GLY A 101 1.18 -9.41 -16.70
C GLY A 101 2.63 -9.60 -16.24
N ARG A 102 3.00 -9.06 -15.08
CA ARG A 102 4.35 -9.18 -14.50
C ARG A 102 4.44 -10.35 -13.54
N THR A 103 5.67 -10.83 -13.31
CA THR A 103 6.05 -11.68 -12.19
C THR A 103 7.11 -10.92 -11.38
N LEU A 104 6.83 -10.71 -10.10
CA LEU A 104 7.64 -9.86 -9.23
C LEU A 104 8.55 -10.76 -8.37
N SER A 105 9.69 -11.16 -8.92
CA SER A 105 10.66 -12.04 -8.26
C SER A 105 11.82 -11.26 -7.63
N ASN A 106 12.43 -11.84 -6.59
CA ASN A 106 13.52 -11.26 -5.81
C ASN A 106 13.19 -9.84 -5.30
N ALA A 107 11.94 -9.61 -4.93
CA ALA A 107 11.43 -8.28 -4.65
C ALA A 107 10.68 -8.21 -3.31
N PHE A 108 10.77 -7.04 -2.67
CA PHE A 108 9.83 -6.65 -1.64
C PHE A 108 8.75 -5.78 -2.27
N VAL A 109 7.50 -6.21 -2.17
CA VAL A 109 6.38 -5.60 -2.89
C VAL A 109 5.35 -5.08 -1.90
N VAL A 110 4.93 -3.82 -2.04
CA VAL A 110 3.89 -3.21 -1.21
C VAL A 110 2.73 -2.76 -2.09
N LEU A 111 1.51 -3.15 -1.71
CA LEU A 111 0.28 -2.53 -2.19
C LEU A 111 -0.35 -1.75 -1.05
N ASP A 112 -0.31 -0.44 -1.15
CA ASP A 112 -0.91 0.47 -0.18
C ASP A 112 -2.32 0.90 -0.60
N GLU A 113 -3.16 1.34 0.36
CA GLU A 113 -4.57 1.71 0.15
C GLU A 113 -5.39 0.61 -0.57
N ALA A 114 -5.10 -0.62 -0.22
CA ALA A 114 -5.62 -1.80 -0.91
C ALA A 114 -7.15 -1.98 -0.77
N GLN A 115 -7.80 -1.31 0.19
CA GLN A 115 -9.27 -1.28 0.31
C GLN A 115 -9.93 -0.67 -0.92
N ASN A 116 -9.19 0.16 -1.67
CA ASN A 116 -9.66 0.82 -2.88
C ASN A 116 -9.40 0.01 -4.16
N THR A 117 -9.05 -1.27 -4.03
CA THR A 117 -9.01 -2.21 -5.16
C THR A 117 -10.36 -2.90 -5.34
N THR A 118 -10.70 -3.23 -6.58
CA THR A 118 -11.76 -4.20 -6.85
C THR A 118 -11.25 -5.62 -6.57
N LYS A 119 -12.15 -6.58 -6.42
CA LYS A 119 -11.83 -8.00 -6.24
C LYS A 119 -10.94 -8.55 -7.35
N MET A 120 -11.18 -8.13 -8.59
CA MET A 120 -10.38 -8.53 -9.75
C MET A 120 -8.97 -7.96 -9.69
N GLN A 121 -8.82 -6.68 -9.33
CA GLN A 121 -7.53 -6.01 -9.18
C GLN A 121 -6.71 -6.65 -8.05
N MET A 122 -7.32 -6.90 -6.89
CA MET A 122 -6.65 -7.59 -5.78
C MET A 122 -6.14 -8.97 -6.19
N LYS A 123 -7.00 -9.81 -6.79
CA LYS A 123 -6.58 -11.12 -7.29
C LYS A 123 -5.46 -11.01 -8.32
N MET A 124 -5.57 -10.08 -9.25
CA MET A 124 -4.53 -9.82 -10.25
C MET A 124 -3.20 -9.48 -9.59
N PHE A 125 -3.19 -8.61 -8.59
CA PHE A 125 -1.96 -8.20 -7.89
C PHE A 125 -1.34 -9.33 -7.06
N LEU A 126 -2.12 -10.02 -6.24
CA LEU A 126 -1.65 -11.11 -5.39
C LEU A 126 -0.99 -12.24 -6.20
N THR A 127 -1.49 -12.48 -7.42
CA THR A 127 -0.91 -13.48 -8.33
C THR A 127 0.35 -13.00 -9.06
N ARG A 128 0.89 -11.82 -8.74
CA ARG A 128 2.20 -11.32 -9.23
C ARG A 128 3.36 -11.75 -8.35
N LEU A 129 3.10 -12.26 -7.15
CA LEU A 129 4.14 -12.74 -6.25
C LEU A 129 5.01 -13.80 -6.95
N GLY A 130 6.29 -13.51 -7.08
CA GLY A 130 7.29 -14.38 -7.69
C GLY A 130 8.21 -15.01 -6.66
N GLU A 131 9.16 -15.83 -7.12
CA GLU A 131 10.11 -16.50 -6.26
C GLU A 131 11.00 -15.51 -5.50
N ASN A 132 11.39 -15.88 -4.28
CA ASN A 132 12.27 -15.11 -3.39
C ASN A 132 11.72 -13.69 -3.11
N SER A 133 10.40 -13.54 -3.09
CA SER A 133 9.75 -12.25 -2.87
C SER A 133 8.87 -12.26 -1.64
N LYS A 134 8.69 -11.09 -1.07
CA LYS A 134 7.73 -10.84 0.00
C LYS A 134 6.75 -9.76 -0.44
N MET A 135 5.48 -9.96 -0.15
CA MET A 135 4.41 -9.03 -0.51
C MET A 135 3.67 -8.57 0.75
N VAL A 136 3.48 -7.28 0.87
CA VAL A 136 2.72 -6.64 1.95
C VAL A 136 1.56 -5.87 1.37
N ILE A 137 0.38 -6.13 1.90
CA ILE A 137 -0.87 -5.45 1.53
C ILE A 137 -1.30 -4.60 2.70
N THR A 138 -1.34 -3.29 2.55
CA THR A 138 -1.80 -2.36 3.59
C THR A 138 -3.14 -1.74 3.22
N GLY A 139 -3.97 -1.50 4.23
CA GLY A 139 -5.26 -0.83 3.99
C GLY A 139 -6.12 -0.65 5.24
N ASP A 140 -7.16 0.16 5.06
CA ASP A 140 -8.18 0.47 6.06
C ASP A 140 -9.57 0.09 5.52
N THR A 141 -10.16 -0.95 6.09
CA THR A 141 -11.48 -1.45 5.64
C THR A 141 -12.63 -0.49 5.97
N SER A 142 -12.38 0.56 6.74
CA SER A 142 -13.38 1.60 7.05
C SER A 142 -13.39 2.76 6.04
N GLN A 143 -12.32 2.91 5.23
CA GLN A 143 -12.13 4.02 4.29
C GLN A 143 -12.15 3.51 2.83
N ILE A 144 -13.30 3.01 2.41
CA ILE A 144 -13.48 2.47 1.05
C ILE A 144 -14.09 3.55 0.15
N ASP A 145 -13.31 4.02 -0.85
CA ASP A 145 -13.70 5.06 -1.81
C ASP A 145 -14.18 4.48 -3.16
N LEU A 146 -14.49 3.18 -3.19
CA LEU A 146 -15.02 2.53 -4.39
C LEU A 146 -16.46 2.97 -4.67
N PRO A 147 -16.89 2.99 -5.95
CA PRO A 147 -18.27 3.26 -6.30
C PRO A 147 -19.26 2.33 -5.58
N LYS A 148 -20.47 2.85 -5.28
CA LYS A 148 -21.52 2.06 -4.61
C LYS A 148 -21.80 0.75 -5.36
N GLY A 149 -21.87 -0.36 -4.60
CA GLY A 149 -22.12 -1.69 -5.14
C GLY A 149 -20.87 -2.47 -5.58
N ILE A 150 -19.68 -1.88 -5.53
CA ILE A 150 -18.43 -2.58 -5.80
C ILE A 150 -17.81 -3.04 -4.48
N GLU A 151 -17.65 -4.36 -4.32
CA GLU A 151 -17.00 -4.94 -3.15
C GLU A 151 -15.49 -4.65 -3.15
N SER A 152 -14.96 -4.21 -2.01
CA SER A 152 -13.52 -4.02 -1.82
C SER A 152 -12.76 -5.33 -1.97
N GLY A 153 -11.71 -5.28 -2.80
CA GLY A 153 -10.79 -6.41 -2.99
C GLY A 153 -10.07 -6.81 -1.70
N LEU A 154 -9.72 -5.83 -0.84
CA LEU A 154 -9.11 -6.11 0.46
C LEU A 154 -10.08 -6.89 1.36
N VAL A 155 -11.32 -6.43 1.50
CA VAL A 155 -12.34 -7.10 2.32
C VAL A 155 -12.58 -8.53 1.82
N SER A 156 -12.70 -8.68 0.50
CA SER A 156 -12.85 -10.00 -0.12
C SER A 156 -11.63 -10.90 0.12
N ALA A 157 -10.40 -10.37 -0.02
CA ALA A 157 -9.16 -11.12 0.19
C ALA A 157 -9.02 -11.61 1.63
N ILE A 158 -9.31 -10.76 2.62
CA ILE A 158 -9.30 -11.13 4.05
C ILE A 158 -10.21 -12.34 4.28
N ARG A 159 -11.44 -12.29 3.77
CA ARG A 159 -12.42 -13.36 3.93
C ARG A 159 -11.96 -14.69 3.29
N ILE A 160 -11.40 -14.60 2.08
CA ILE A 160 -11.00 -15.78 1.29
C ILE A 160 -9.70 -16.40 1.81
N LEU A 161 -8.73 -15.57 2.22
CA LEU A 161 -7.36 -16.00 2.47
C LEU A 161 -7.03 -16.23 3.96
N LYS A 162 -7.94 -15.92 4.88
CA LYS A 162 -7.69 -15.98 6.34
C LYS A 162 -7.19 -17.34 6.86
N ASN A 163 -7.50 -18.42 6.16
CA ASN A 163 -7.12 -19.79 6.55
C ASN A 163 -6.04 -20.38 5.62
N VAL A 164 -5.47 -19.59 4.71
CA VAL A 164 -4.42 -20.07 3.80
C VAL A 164 -3.09 -20.06 4.55
N LYS A 165 -2.45 -21.22 4.66
CA LYS A 165 -1.15 -21.35 5.31
C LYS A 165 -0.09 -20.54 4.57
N GLY A 166 0.77 -19.84 5.30
CA GLY A 166 1.81 -18.96 4.74
C GLY A 166 1.36 -17.52 4.51
N ILE A 167 0.08 -17.19 4.72
CA ILE A 167 -0.43 -15.82 4.71
C ILE A 167 -0.63 -15.35 6.15
N ASN A 168 -0.10 -14.18 6.47
CA ASN A 168 -0.23 -13.56 7.79
C ASN A 168 -1.08 -12.30 7.75
N PHE A 169 -1.79 -12.05 8.86
CA PHE A 169 -2.60 -10.86 9.07
C PHE A 169 -2.10 -10.14 10.33
N SER A 170 -1.72 -8.88 10.20
CA SER A 170 -1.40 -7.95 11.28
C SER A 170 -2.54 -6.94 11.38
N ILE A 171 -3.27 -7.01 12.48
CA ILE A 171 -4.41 -6.13 12.71
C ILE A 171 -3.96 -5.01 13.65
N PHE A 172 -4.13 -3.78 13.20
CA PHE A 172 -3.93 -2.57 13.96
C PHE A 172 -5.29 -2.05 14.46
N ASN A 173 -5.30 -1.43 15.60
CA ASN A 173 -6.51 -0.90 16.22
C ASN A 173 -6.37 0.60 16.54
N SER A 174 -7.37 1.19 17.17
CA SER A 174 -7.38 2.61 17.52
C SER A 174 -6.29 3.01 18.53
N GLU A 175 -5.77 2.08 19.31
CA GLU A 175 -4.70 2.33 20.27
C GLU A 175 -3.34 2.50 19.59
N ASP A 176 -3.19 1.91 18.37
CA ASP A 176 -1.98 2.03 17.55
C ASP A 176 -1.91 3.36 16.77
N VAL A 177 -2.96 4.20 16.84
CA VAL A 177 -3.02 5.47 16.09
C VAL A 177 -2.10 6.51 16.69
N VAL A 178 -1.07 6.91 15.93
CA VAL A 178 -0.17 8.02 16.27
C VAL A 178 -0.60 9.26 15.50
N ARG A 179 -1.23 10.20 16.20
CA ARG A 179 -1.73 11.46 15.59
C ARG A 179 -1.53 12.64 16.52
N HIS A 180 -1.41 13.82 15.92
CA HIS A 180 -1.45 15.07 16.70
C HIS A 180 -2.78 15.15 17.46
N HIS A 181 -2.71 15.55 18.77
CA HIS A 181 -3.88 15.59 19.66
C HIS A 181 -5.07 16.41 19.12
N MET A 182 -4.78 17.47 18.35
CA MET A 182 -5.80 18.30 17.72
C MET A 182 -6.57 17.52 16.64
N VAL A 183 -5.90 16.69 15.83
CA VAL A 183 -6.55 15.84 14.81
C VAL A 183 -7.52 14.86 15.47
N THR A 184 -7.15 14.28 16.60
CA THR A 184 -8.05 13.41 17.38
C THR A 184 -9.29 14.16 17.85
N LYS A 185 -9.17 15.43 18.28
CA LYS A 185 -10.32 16.25 18.69
C LYS A 185 -11.22 16.59 17.50
N ILE A 186 -10.64 16.91 16.34
CA ILE A 186 -11.39 17.22 15.12
C ILE A 186 -12.23 16.00 14.71
N ILE A 187 -11.62 14.81 14.62
CA ILE A 187 -12.35 13.58 14.23
C ILE A 187 -13.51 13.31 15.18
N LYS A 188 -13.29 13.36 16.49
CA LYS A 188 -14.35 13.17 17.47
C LYS A 188 -15.50 14.17 17.34
N ALA A 189 -15.20 15.43 16.99
CA ALA A 189 -16.22 16.43 16.78
C ALA A 189 -17.11 16.11 15.57
N TYR A 190 -16.53 15.66 14.46
CA TYR A 190 -17.27 15.22 13.28
C TYR A 190 -18.08 13.96 13.56
N GLU A 191 -17.54 12.95 14.22
CA GLU A 191 -18.25 11.73 14.58
C GLU A 191 -19.49 11.99 15.46
N VAL A 192 -19.49 13.05 16.27
CA VAL A 192 -20.66 13.45 17.08
C VAL A 192 -21.69 14.16 16.22
N PHE A 193 -21.29 14.90 15.21
CA PHE A 193 -22.18 15.65 14.33
C PHE A 193 -22.91 14.76 13.30
N ASP A 194 -22.24 13.69 12.84
CA ASP A 194 -22.76 12.76 11.82
C ASP A 194 -23.69 11.67 12.39
N LYS A 195 -23.91 11.65 13.72
CA LYS A 195 -24.87 10.79 14.45
C LYS A 195 -26.19 11.49 14.67
#